data_396c46035d77c5f34ce716f17e075b9e
#
_entry.id   396c46035d77c5f34ce716f17e075b9e
#
_cell.length_a   1.000
_cell.length_b   1.000
_cell.length_c   1.000
_cell.angle_alpha   90.00
_cell.angle_beta   90.00
_cell.angle_gamma   90.00
#
_symmetry.space_group_name_H-M   'P 1'
#
loop_
_entity.id
_entity.type
_entity.pdbx_description
1 polymer ?
#
loop_
_entity_poly.entity_id
_entity_poly.type
_entity_poly.pdbx_seq_one_letter_code
_entity_poly.pdbx_strand_id
1 'polypeptide(L)'
;MNRIFISLMITLLLVGFSGCGQKKSTMHPLVVATPERPSGQEDVIQLTAPKMDTVRVGFIGLGMRGPGAVVRFTHIPGIQIKALCDIRQECVEKAQNILKEAGLPEAMTYYGDENSWKQLCERDDIDLVYVATDWKHHAEMGVYAMEHGKHVAIEVPAAMTLEEIWSLINTSERTRKHCMQLENCVYDFFELTTLNMAQQGVFGEILHVEGAYIHNLEDYWSSYWNNWRMDYNRNNRGDIYATHGIGPACQLLNIHRGDRMKTLVAVDTKAVNGPAYIRKTTGEEVKDFQNGDQTTTVIRTENGKTMLIQHNVMTPRPYSRMYQLVGTDGYASKYPVEEYCLRPEQVDTNVVANHENLNAHGSCLLYTSPS
;
A
#
# COMPACT_ATOMS: atom_id res chain seq x y z
N MET A 1 -5.70 -51.26 -55.87
CA MET A 1 -5.76 -49.80 -55.75
C MET A 1 -5.90 -49.28 -54.34
N ASN A 2 -6.29 -50.04 -53.32
CA ASN A 2 -6.59 -49.53 -51.97
C ASN A 2 -5.42 -49.49 -50.97
N ARG A 3 -4.27 -50.10 -51.27
CA ARG A 3 -3.11 -50.08 -50.32
C ARG A 3 -2.16 -48.90 -50.53
N ILE A 4 -2.12 -48.31 -51.71
CA ILE A 4 -1.26 -47.14 -51.98
C ILE A 4 -1.89 -45.85 -51.42
N PHE A 5 -3.21 -45.71 -51.38
CA PHE A 5 -3.90 -44.55 -50.83
C PHE A 5 -3.82 -44.46 -49.32
N ILE A 6 -3.82 -45.58 -48.62
CA ILE A 6 -3.71 -45.62 -47.16
C ILE A 6 -2.25 -45.26 -46.71
N SER A 7 -1.26 -45.67 -47.46
CA SER A 7 0.15 -45.35 -47.16
C SER A 7 0.46 -43.87 -47.39
N LEU A 8 -0.16 -43.22 -48.41
CA LEU A 8 0.00 -41.78 -48.65
C LEU A 8 -0.72 -40.91 -47.60
N MET A 9 -1.88 -41.34 -47.10
CA MET A 9 -2.62 -40.63 -46.04
C MET A 9 -1.91 -40.70 -44.68
N ILE A 10 -1.26 -41.82 -44.36
CA ILE A 10 -0.48 -41.95 -43.13
C ILE A 10 0.83 -41.13 -43.20
N THR A 11 1.44 -41.02 -44.37
CA THR A 11 2.66 -40.20 -44.57
C THR A 11 2.33 -38.69 -44.50
N LEU A 12 1.16 -38.25 -45.00
CA LEU A 12 0.69 -36.87 -44.88
C LEU A 12 0.30 -36.50 -43.43
N LEU A 13 -0.21 -37.43 -42.62
CA LEU A 13 -0.53 -37.22 -41.22
C LEU A 13 0.73 -37.14 -40.31
N LEU A 14 1.83 -37.75 -40.71
CA LEU A 14 3.10 -37.70 -39.99
C LEU A 14 3.96 -36.44 -40.29
N VAL A 15 3.71 -35.78 -41.45
CA VAL A 15 4.41 -34.52 -41.80
C VAL A 15 3.72 -33.30 -41.18
N GLY A 16 2.45 -33.42 -40.75
CA GLY A 16 1.70 -32.33 -40.14
C GLY A 16 2.05 -32.04 -38.66
N PHE A 17 2.84 -32.88 -37.99
CA PHE A 17 3.21 -32.69 -36.57
C PHE A 17 4.64 -32.19 -36.31
N SER A 18 5.40 -31.85 -37.34
CA SER A 18 6.79 -31.41 -37.23
C SER A 18 6.94 -29.89 -37.35
N GLY A 19 6.08 -29.09 -36.75
CA GLY A 19 6.11 -27.66 -37.01
C GLY A 19 5.69 -26.75 -35.84
N CYS A 20 5.53 -27.27 -34.61
CA CYS A 20 5.39 -26.39 -33.44
C CYS A 20 6.65 -26.52 -32.56
N GLY A 21 7.74 -25.98 -33.06
CA GLY A 21 8.87 -25.62 -32.21
C GLY A 21 8.40 -24.56 -31.22
N GLN A 22 7.81 -24.97 -30.10
CA GLN A 22 7.68 -24.09 -28.96
C GLN A 22 9.11 -23.60 -28.63
N LYS A 23 9.40 -22.36 -29.03
CA LYS A 23 10.48 -21.60 -28.38
C LYS A 23 10.13 -21.66 -26.92
N LYS A 24 10.82 -22.49 -26.13
CA LYS A 24 10.79 -22.42 -24.68
C LYS A 24 11.24 -21.00 -24.37
N SER A 25 10.28 -20.12 -24.10
CA SER A 25 10.55 -18.85 -23.45
C SER A 25 11.11 -19.23 -22.10
N THR A 26 12.42 -19.23 -21.97
CA THR A 26 13.07 -19.31 -20.69
C THR A 26 12.81 -17.98 -20.00
N MET A 27 11.69 -17.88 -19.28
CA MET A 27 11.48 -16.77 -18.36
C MET A 27 12.58 -16.89 -17.28
N HIS A 28 13.56 -16.01 -17.37
CA HIS A 28 14.54 -15.86 -16.29
C HIS A 28 13.90 -14.97 -15.23
N PRO A 29 13.79 -15.42 -13.97
CA PRO A 29 13.30 -14.58 -12.90
C PRO A 29 14.23 -13.38 -12.73
N LEU A 30 13.63 -12.18 -12.56
CA LEU A 30 14.38 -11.02 -12.10
C LEU A 30 14.82 -11.28 -10.64
N VAL A 31 16.12 -11.24 -10.39
CA VAL A 31 16.67 -11.37 -9.04
C VAL A 31 16.98 -9.97 -8.52
N VAL A 32 16.27 -9.55 -7.47
CA VAL A 32 16.54 -8.30 -6.76
C VAL A 32 17.43 -8.63 -5.56
N ALA A 33 18.69 -8.21 -5.63
CA ALA A 33 19.62 -8.40 -4.52
C ALA A 33 19.31 -7.41 -3.38
N THR A 34 19.33 -7.90 -2.14
CA THR A 34 19.34 -7.04 -0.96
C THR A 34 20.75 -6.49 -0.80
N PRO A 35 20.97 -5.17 -0.79
CA PRO A 35 22.29 -4.60 -0.56
C PRO A 35 22.79 -4.95 0.84
N GLU A 36 24.11 -5.07 0.97
CA GLU A 36 24.75 -5.23 2.28
C GLU A 36 24.54 -3.97 3.13
N ARG A 37 24.27 -4.19 4.42
CA ARG A 37 24.17 -3.06 5.36
C ARG A 37 25.55 -2.43 5.53
N PRO A 38 25.68 -1.09 5.46
CA PRO A 38 26.94 -0.41 5.71
C PRO A 38 27.54 -0.78 7.07
N SER A 39 28.85 -0.87 7.15
CA SER A 39 29.56 -1.24 8.39
C SER A 39 29.23 -0.25 9.52
N GLY A 40 28.92 -0.79 10.70
CA GLY A 40 28.55 -0.01 11.88
C GLY A 40 27.13 0.55 11.89
N GLN A 41 26.32 0.23 10.87
CA GLN A 41 24.90 0.61 10.81
C GLN A 41 24.05 -0.52 11.40
N GLU A 42 23.15 -0.17 12.31
CA GLU A 42 22.23 -1.09 12.98
C GLU A 42 20.80 -0.87 12.49
N ASP A 43 19.99 -1.92 12.48
CA ASP A 43 18.58 -1.77 12.12
C ASP A 43 17.79 -0.89 13.12
N VAL A 44 16.59 -0.51 12.72
CA VAL A 44 15.69 0.36 13.50
C VAL A 44 14.41 -0.37 13.96
N ILE A 45 14.38 -1.71 13.89
CA ILE A 45 13.20 -2.51 14.25
C ILE A 45 12.77 -2.27 15.70
N GLN A 46 13.74 -2.09 16.60
CA GLN A 46 13.51 -1.81 18.02
C GLN A 46 13.97 -0.42 18.43
N LEU A 47 14.08 0.51 17.48
CA LEU A 47 14.46 1.88 17.77
C LEU A 47 13.45 2.51 18.73
N THR A 48 13.96 3.09 19.80
CA THR A 48 13.19 3.91 20.74
C THR A 48 13.70 5.34 20.72
N ALA A 49 12.80 6.28 21.01
CA ALA A 49 13.16 7.68 21.24
C ALA A 49 12.90 8.04 22.71
N PRO A 50 13.64 9.01 23.29
CA PRO A 50 13.31 9.55 24.59
C PRO A 50 11.86 10.04 24.66
N LYS A 51 11.20 9.84 25.80
CA LYS A 51 9.85 10.37 26.02
C LYS A 51 9.86 11.90 25.88
N MET A 52 8.93 12.43 25.11
CA MET A 52 8.68 13.85 24.97
C MET A 52 7.28 14.17 25.49
N ASP A 53 7.15 15.21 26.33
CA ASP A 53 5.84 15.66 26.80
C ASP A 53 5.07 16.39 25.69
N THR A 54 5.81 17.00 24.76
CA THR A 54 5.25 17.66 23.58
C THR A 54 6.06 17.28 22.34
N VAL A 55 5.38 16.81 21.31
CA VAL A 55 5.97 16.56 19.97
C VAL A 55 5.64 17.75 19.07
N ARG A 56 6.66 18.43 18.57
CA ARG A 56 6.56 19.61 17.71
C ARG A 56 6.58 19.16 16.25
N VAL A 57 5.52 19.48 15.51
CA VAL A 57 5.28 18.92 14.17
C VAL A 57 5.33 19.99 13.10
N GLY A 58 6.02 19.68 12.00
CA GLY A 58 5.94 20.42 10.73
C GLY A 58 5.23 19.59 9.67
N PHE A 59 4.33 20.21 8.91
CA PHE A 59 3.61 19.58 7.81
C PHE A 59 4.15 20.06 6.46
N ILE A 60 4.45 19.12 5.55
CA ILE A 60 4.83 19.38 4.17
C ILE A 60 3.81 18.70 3.25
N GLY A 61 3.15 19.50 2.41
CA GLY A 61 2.06 19.05 1.55
C GLY A 61 0.69 19.22 2.21
N LEU A 62 -0.03 20.27 1.81
CA LEU A 62 -1.31 20.69 2.36
C LEU A 62 -2.41 20.69 1.28
N GLY A 63 -2.23 19.85 0.26
CA GLY A 63 -3.19 19.67 -0.81
C GLY A 63 -4.39 18.85 -0.40
N MET A 64 -4.50 17.63 -0.94
CA MET A 64 -5.69 16.78 -0.76
C MET A 64 -5.73 16.10 0.62
N ARG A 65 -4.62 15.53 1.09
CA ARG A 65 -4.55 14.75 2.36
C ARG A 65 -4.11 15.59 3.56
N GLY A 66 -3.24 16.55 3.34
CA GLY A 66 -2.64 17.37 4.39
C GLY A 66 -3.63 18.06 5.32
N PRO A 67 -4.65 18.76 4.82
CA PRO A 67 -5.62 19.43 5.69
C PRO A 67 -6.33 18.47 6.66
N GLY A 68 -6.75 17.31 6.18
CA GLY A 68 -7.35 16.28 7.04
C GLY A 68 -6.38 15.73 8.10
N ALA A 69 -5.08 15.66 7.78
CA ALA A 69 -4.06 15.31 8.76
C ALA A 69 -3.90 16.42 9.81
N VAL A 70 -3.82 17.68 9.39
CA VAL A 70 -3.77 18.82 10.32
C VAL A 70 -4.95 18.79 11.29
N VAL A 71 -6.19 18.61 10.78
CA VAL A 71 -7.38 18.48 11.65
C VAL A 71 -7.20 17.37 12.68
N ARG A 72 -6.79 16.16 12.26
CA ARG A 72 -6.60 15.04 13.21
C ARG A 72 -5.56 15.36 14.28
N PHE A 73 -4.47 16.03 13.91
CA PHE A 73 -3.40 16.37 14.84
C PHE A 73 -3.80 17.43 15.86
N THR A 74 -4.79 18.28 15.57
CA THR A 74 -5.33 19.24 16.58
C THR A 74 -6.00 18.53 17.77
N HIS A 75 -6.40 17.27 17.60
CA HIS A 75 -7.09 16.47 18.63
C HIS A 75 -6.15 15.52 19.40
N ILE A 76 -4.86 15.46 19.06
CA ILE A 76 -3.91 14.56 19.71
C ILE A 76 -3.23 15.30 20.88
N PRO A 77 -3.42 14.85 22.15
CA PRO A 77 -2.75 15.47 23.28
C PRO A 77 -1.21 15.40 23.15
N GLY A 78 -0.53 16.45 23.56
CA GLY A 78 0.93 16.52 23.49
C GLY A 78 1.49 16.85 22.09
N ILE A 79 0.65 17.22 21.13
CA ILE A 79 1.10 17.70 19.81
C ILE A 79 1.10 19.24 19.77
N GLN A 80 2.12 19.82 19.16
CA GLN A 80 2.18 21.23 18.82
C GLN A 80 2.57 21.38 17.34
N ILE A 81 1.69 21.94 16.52
CA ILE A 81 1.96 22.23 15.11
C ILE A 81 2.76 23.52 15.03
N LYS A 82 4.01 23.43 14.55
CA LYS A 82 4.98 24.55 14.52
C LYS A 82 5.15 25.17 13.14
N ALA A 83 4.95 24.36 12.08
CA ALA A 83 5.17 24.84 10.73
C ALA A 83 4.26 24.15 9.71
N LEU A 84 3.86 24.89 8.69
CA LEU A 84 3.00 24.48 7.58
C LEU A 84 3.69 24.85 6.26
N CYS A 85 3.83 23.87 5.35
CA CYS A 85 4.48 24.08 4.06
C CYS A 85 3.67 23.44 2.92
N ASP A 86 3.43 24.23 1.89
CA ASP A 86 2.96 23.76 0.57
C ASP A 86 3.48 24.76 -0.47
N ILE A 87 3.74 24.33 -1.70
CA ILE A 87 4.16 25.24 -2.77
C ILE A 87 3.08 26.31 -3.05
N ARG A 88 1.82 25.99 -2.80
CA ARG A 88 0.65 26.85 -3.00
C ARG A 88 0.27 27.56 -1.71
N GLN A 89 0.28 28.88 -1.75
CA GLN A 89 -0.05 29.73 -0.61
C GLN A 89 -1.47 29.45 -0.08
N GLU A 90 -2.45 29.26 -0.96
CA GLU A 90 -3.84 29.03 -0.55
C GLU A 90 -4.02 27.73 0.25
N CYS A 91 -3.16 26.73 0.05
CA CYS A 91 -3.19 25.49 0.84
C CYS A 91 -2.65 25.72 2.26
N VAL A 92 -1.61 26.53 2.39
CA VAL A 92 -1.06 26.92 3.69
C VAL A 92 -2.04 27.77 4.48
N GLU A 93 -2.69 28.75 3.83
CA GLU A 93 -3.72 29.59 4.46
C GLU A 93 -4.92 28.78 4.97
N LYS A 94 -5.38 27.80 4.19
CA LYS A 94 -6.44 26.85 4.64
C LYS A 94 -6.03 26.07 5.88
N ALA A 95 -4.80 25.56 5.91
CA ALA A 95 -4.28 24.82 7.07
C ALA A 95 -4.12 25.75 8.30
N GLN A 96 -3.69 26.99 8.11
CA GLN A 96 -3.61 27.98 9.17
C GLN A 96 -5.01 28.32 9.76
N ASN A 97 -6.02 28.39 8.91
CA ASN A 97 -7.40 28.61 9.36
C ASN A 97 -7.89 27.43 10.23
N ILE A 98 -7.53 26.18 9.92
CA ILE A 98 -7.84 25.02 10.77
C ILE A 98 -7.27 25.21 12.18
N LEU A 99 -6.02 25.67 12.31
CA LEU A 99 -5.42 25.93 13.62
C LEU A 99 -6.16 27.04 14.37
N LYS A 100 -6.52 28.11 13.68
CA LYS A 100 -7.27 29.23 14.22
C LYS A 100 -8.66 28.80 14.72
N GLU A 101 -9.39 28.01 13.93
CA GLU A 101 -10.72 27.46 14.30
C GLU A 101 -10.62 26.50 15.50
N ALA A 102 -9.50 25.76 15.63
CA ALA A 102 -9.21 24.92 16.79
C ALA A 102 -8.72 25.70 18.04
N GLY A 103 -8.57 27.03 17.94
CA GLY A 103 -8.05 27.85 19.03
C GLY A 103 -6.55 27.64 19.34
N LEU A 104 -5.79 27.13 18.37
CA LEU A 104 -4.38 26.83 18.50
C LEU A 104 -3.50 28.01 18.02
N PRO A 105 -2.26 28.11 18.51
CA PRO A 105 -1.31 29.11 18.02
C PRO A 105 -1.05 29.02 16.53
N GLU A 106 -0.78 30.17 15.91
CA GLU A 106 -0.33 30.21 14.52
C GLU A 106 0.98 29.45 14.33
N ALA A 107 1.07 28.70 13.22
CA ALA A 107 2.29 28.03 12.79
C ALA A 107 3.07 28.90 11.80
N MET A 108 4.38 28.76 11.76
CA MET A 108 5.20 29.36 10.70
C MET A 108 4.81 28.79 9.35
N THR A 109 4.77 29.64 8.33
CA THR A 109 4.32 29.25 6.98
C THR A 109 5.44 29.34 5.97
N TYR A 110 5.48 28.35 5.05
CA TYR A 110 6.44 28.26 3.95
C TYR A 110 5.70 27.96 2.65
N TYR A 111 5.89 28.77 1.61
CA TYR A 111 5.21 28.59 0.31
C TYR A 111 5.95 29.33 -0.83
N GLY A 112 5.54 29.05 -2.07
CA GLY A 112 5.95 29.81 -3.26
C GLY A 112 7.29 29.40 -3.88
N ASP A 113 8.07 28.55 -3.23
CA ASP A 113 9.34 28.02 -3.73
C ASP A 113 9.36 26.50 -3.55
N GLU A 114 9.84 25.77 -4.56
CA GLU A 114 9.95 24.31 -4.55
C GLU A 114 10.87 23.77 -3.44
N ASN A 115 11.77 24.60 -2.89
CA ASN A 115 12.69 24.25 -1.81
C ASN A 115 12.28 24.80 -0.42
N SER A 116 11.14 25.49 -0.31
CA SER A 116 10.67 26.08 0.96
C SER A 116 10.56 25.04 2.09
N TRP A 117 10.28 23.79 1.76
CA TRP A 117 10.19 22.69 2.73
C TRP A 117 11.53 22.39 3.42
N LYS A 118 12.67 22.70 2.82
CA LYS A 118 13.99 22.54 3.43
C LYS A 118 14.14 23.42 4.67
N GLN A 119 13.70 24.68 4.56
CA GLN A 119 13.71 25.61 5.69
C GLN A 119 12.88 25.11 6.87
N LEU A 120 11.75 24.41 6.61
CA LEU A 120 10.97 23.75 7.65
C LEU A 120 11.78 22.62 8.32
N CYS A 121 12.44 21.77 7.54
CA CYS A 121 13.24 20.67 8.05
C CYS A 121 14.46 21.13 8.88
N GLU A 122 15.02 22.29 8.58
CA GLU A 122 16.20 22.87 9.24
C GLU A 122 15.88 23.52 10.60
N ARG A 123 14.60 23.66 10.97
CA ARG A 123 14.20 24.30 12.24
C ARG A 123 14.55 23.45 13.46
N ASP A 124 15.11 24.04 14.49
CA ASP A 124 15.44 23.38 15.75
C ASP A 124 14.21 23.11 16.64
N ASP A 125 13.08 23.78 16.38
CA ASP A 125 11.84 23.63 17.15
C ASP A 125 10.83 22.66 16.50
N ILE A 126 11.29 21.72 15.66
CA ILE A 126 10.52 20.62 15.07
C ILE A 126 11.17 19.29 15.45
N ASP A 127 10.36 18.34 15.91
CA ASP A 127 10.75 16.98 16.25
C ASP A 127 10.32 15.97 15.19
N LEU A 128 9.15 16.20 14.56
CA LEU A 128 8.51 15.32 13.59
C LEU A 128 8.11 16.11 12.34
N VAL A 129 8.46 15.61 11.18
CA VAL A 129 7.98 16.11 9.88
C VAL A 129 6.95 15.13 9.31
N TYR A 130 5.76 15.66 9.00
CA TYR A 130 4.70 14.93 8.30
C TYR A 130 4.75 15.29 6.82
N VAL A 131 4.91 14.28 5.93
CA VAL A 131 5.02 14.47 4.49
C VAL A 131 3.79 13.93 3.78
N ALA A 132 3.07 14.78 3.03
CA ALA A 132 1.87 14.44 2.27
C ALA A 132 1.83 15.14 0.90
N THR A 133 2.94 15.19 0.22
CA THR A 133 3.09 15.76 -1.12
C THR A 133 2.65 14.78 -2.22
N ASP A 134 3.11 14.96 -3.45
CA ASP A 134 3.06 13.91 -4.46
C ASP A 134 4.10 12.82 -4.17
N TRP A 135 3.90 11.65 -4.75
CA TRP A 135 4.72 10.47 -4.48
C TRP A 135 6.20 10.64 -4.82
N LYS A 136 6.49 11.43 -5.84
CA LYS A 136 7.86 11.67 -6.33
C LYS A 136 8.76 12.32 -5.29
N HIS A 137 8.21 13.13 -4.40
CA HIS A 137 9.00 13.90 -3.44
C HIS A 137 9.02 13.29 -2.03
N HIS A 138 8.23 12.24 -1.77
CA HIS A 138 8.11 11.63 -0.44
C HIS A 138 9.47 11.19 0.14
N ALA A 139 10.24 10.42 -0.64
CA ALA A 139 11.52 9.88 -0.18
C ALA A 139 12.57 10.97 0.03
N GLU A 140 12.71 11.91 -0.91
CA GLU A 140 13.65 13.03 -0.79
C GLU A 140 13.40 13.84 0.48
N MET A 141 12.14 14.23 0.70
CA MET A 141 11.76 15.01 1.88
C MET A 141 11.96 14.25 3.18
N GLY A 142 11.65 12.94 3.19
CA GLY A 142 11.88 12.08 4.33
C GLY A 142 13.35 11.93 4.69
N VAL A 143 14.20 11.70 3.70
CA VAL A 143 15.66 11.61 3.88
C VAL A 143 16.22 12.92 4.42
N TYR A 144 15.90 14.04 3.77
CA TYR A 144 16.39 15.36 4.19
C TYR A 144 15.97 15.70 5.63
N ALA A 145 14.72 15.45 5.99
CA ALA A 145 14.23 15.69 7.35
C ALA A 145 15.01 14.85 8.39
N MET A 146 15.26 13.56 8.12
CA MET A 146 16.03 12.71 9.02
C MET A 146 17.50 13.16 9.15
N GLU A 147 18.11 13.63 8.06
CA GLU A 147 19.47 14.19 8.06
C GLU A 147 19.57 15.47 8.89
N HIS A 148 18.46 16.22 9.02
CA HIS A 148 18.35 17.39 9.89
C HIS A 148 17.80 17.05 11.29
N GLY A 149 17.88 15.78 11.69
CA GLY A 149 17.58 15.34 13.04
C GLY A 149 16.10 15.18 13.37
N LYS A 150 15.19 15.14 12.38
CA LYS A 150 13.75 14.96 12.57
C LYS A 150 13.34 13.51 12.46
N HIS A 151 12.33 13.09 13.20
CA HIS A 151 11.55 11.92 12.87
C HIS A 151 10.64 12.23 11.68
N VAL A 152 10.25 11.21 10.89
CA VAL A 152 9.39 11.43 9.75
C VAL A 152 8.20 10.48 9.72
N ALA A 153 7.06 11.01 9.33
CA ALA A 153 5.83 10.29 9.03
C ALA A 153 5.43 10.63 7.59
N ILE A 154 5.43 9.65 6.71
CA ILE A 154 5.29 9.84 5.26
C ILE A 154 4.01 9.17 4.80
N GLU A 155 3.14 9.89 4.08
CA GLU A 155 1.95 9.33 3.44
C GLU A 155 2.34 8.25 2.40
N VAL A 156 1.40 7.37 2.13
CA VAL A 156 1.59 6.23 1.23
C VAL A 156 1.58 6.63 -0.25
N PRO A 157 2.45 6.02 -1.05
CA PRO A 157 3.62 5.22 -0.70
C PRO A 157 4.81 6.09 -0.31
N ALA A 158 5.63 5.63 0.63
CA ALA A 158 6.78 6.42 1.11
C ALA A 158 7.91 6.53 0.08
N ALA A 159 7.98 5.62 -0.88
CA ALA A 159 8.98 5.58 -1.94
C ALA A 159 8.43 4.90 -3.19
N MET A 160 9.00 5.20 -4.35
CA MET A 160 8.57 4.71 -5.66
C MET A 160 9.63 3.87 -6.38
N THR A 161 10.88 3.92 -5.94
CA THR A 161 12.00 3.15 -6.51
C THR A 161 12.73 2.37 -5.42
N LEU A 162 13.51 1.37 -5.83
CA LEU A 162 14.35 0.60 -4.89
C LEU A 162 15.41 1.49 -4.25
N GLU A 163 15.97 2.42 -4.99
CA GLU A 163 16.96 3.39 -4.51
C GLU A 163 16.35 4.27 -3.42
N GLU A 164 15.15 4.78 -3.62
CA GLU A 164 14.42 5.59 -2.62
C GLU A 164 14.11 4.77 -1.36
N ILE A 165 13.67 3.51 -1.51
CA ILE A 165 13.42 2.62 -0.37
C ILE A 165 14.68 2.45 0.47
N TRP A 166 15.81 2.11 -0.17
CA TRP A 166 17.07 1.93 0.52
C TRP A 166 17.62 3.23 1.10
N SER A 167 17.39 4.35 0.43
CA SER A 167 17.75 5.67 0.96
C SER A 167 17.02 5.98 2.27
N LEU A 168 15.72 5.75 2.34
CA LEU A 168 14.94 5.93 3.56
C LEU A 168 15.41 5.02 4.70
N ILE A 169 15.61 3.71 4.40
CA ILE A 169 16.06 2.73 5.40
C ILE A 169 17.44 3.11 5.92
N ASN A 170 18.42 3.29 5.02
CA ASN A 170 19.79 3.60 5.39
C ASN A 170 19.90 4.92 6.15
N THR A 171 19.12 5.93 5.78
CA THR A 171 19.12 7.21 6.49
C THR A 171 18.51 7.07 7.89
N SER A 172 17.40 6.34 8.03
CA SER A 172 16.81 6.05 9.34
C SER A 172 17.79 5.30 10.25
N GLU A 173 18.46 4.26 9.73
CA GLU A 173 19.47 3.50 10.47
C GLU A 173 20.66 4.37 10.88
N ARG A 174 21.21 5.18 9.96
CA ARG A 174 22.37 6.06 10.19
C ARG A 174 22.08 7.20 11.16
N THR A 175 20.91 7.84 11.03
CA THR A 175 20.54 9.01 11.85
C THR A 175 19.83 8.63 13.14
N ARG A 176 19.44 7.37 13.30
CA ARG A 176 18.64 6.87 14.44
C ARG A 176 17.33 7.65 14.60
N LYS A 177 16.68 7.99 13.47
CA LYS A 177 15.37 8.64 13.44
C LYS A 177 14.31 7.68 12.95
N HIS A 178 13.13 7.73 13.56
CA HIS A 178 11.98 6.98 13.08
C HIS A 178 11.57 7.46 11.70
N CYS A 179 11.36 6.52 10.78
CA CYS A 179 10.78 6.73 9.46
C CYS A 179 9.56 5.83 9.35
N MET A 180 8.38 6.42 9.39
CA MET A 180 7.13 5.67 9.36
C MET A 180 6.35 5.96 8.09
N GLN A 181 6.05 4.92 7.29
CA GLN A 181 5.02 5.01 6.27
C GLN A 181 3.64 4.93 6.93
N LEU A 182 2.77 5.89 6.62
CA LEU A 182 1.45 6.04 7.23
C LEU A 182 0.40 5.17 6.52
N GLU A 183 0.59 3.85 6.58
CA GLU A 183 -0.39 2.90 6.04
C GLU A 183 -1.59 2.78 7.00
N ASN A 184 -2.69 3.42 6.65
CA ASN A 184 -3.84 3.55 7.55
C ASN A 184 -4.65 2.26 7.72
N CYS A 185 -4.71 1.38 6.70
CA CYS A 185 -5.51 0.17 6.78
C CYS A 185 -5.05 -0.79 7.89
N VAL A 186 -3.75 -0.78 8.24
CA VAL A 186 -3.23 -1.60 9.36
C VAL A 186 -3.80 -1.20 10.73
N TYR A 187 -4.39 -0.01 10.83
CA TYR A 187 -4.99 0.54 12.06
C TYR A 187 -6.52 0.52 12.05
N ASP A 188 -7.15 0.01 11.00
CA ASP A 188 -8.59 -0.19 10.99
C ASP A 188 -8.99 -1.23 12.03
N PHE A 189 -10.20 -1.08 12.59
CA PHE A 189 -10.63 -1.90 13.72
C PHE A 189 -10.67 -3.39 13.38
N PHE A 190 -11.15 -3.77 12.20
CA PHE A 190 -11.19 -5.17 11.77
C PHE A 190 -9.79 -5.77 11.62
N GLU A 191 -8.85 -5.04 11.01
CA GLU A 191 -7.46 -5.47 10.84
C GLU A 191 -6.75 -5.64 12.19
N LEU A 192 -6.90 -4.69 13.10
CA LEU A 192 -6.32 -4.78 14.45
C LEU A 192 -6.94 -5.93 15.26
N THR A 193 -8.25 -6.13 15.16
CA THR A 193 -8.94 -7.24 15.83
C THR A 193 -8.45 -8.57 15.27
N THR A 194 -8.42 -8.71 13.94
CA THR A 194 -7.94 -9.93 13.27
C THR A 194 -6.48 -10.21 13.60
N LEU A 195 -5.62 -9.19 13.63
CA LEU A 195 -4.22 -9.33 14.02
C LEU A 195 -4.09 -9.83 15.47
N ASN A 196 -4.86 -9.27 16.39
CA ASN A 196 -4.87 -9.72 17.78
C ASN A 196 -5.34 -11.18 17.91
N MET A 197 -6.42 -11.55 17.21
CA MET A 197 -6.90 -12.94 17.16
C MET A 197 -5.84 -13.89 16.59
N ALA A 198 -5.15 -13.48 15.53
CA ALA A 198 -4.05 -14.24 14.93
C ALA A 198 -2.88 -14.44 15.90
N GLN A 199 -2.50 -13.39 16.65
CA GLN A 199 -1.46 -13.46 17.69
C GLN A 199 -1.85 -14.36 18.86
N GLN A 200 -3.14 -14.51 19.14
CA GLN A 200 -3.68 -15.45 20.14
C GLN A 200 -3.84 -16.88 19.59
N GLY A 201 -3.48 -17.12 18.33
CA GLY A 201 -3.57 -18.45 17.71
C GLY A 201 -4.97 -18.90 17.29
N VAL A 202 -5.96 -17.99 17.28
CA VAL A 202 -7.37 -18.31 16.98
C VAL A 202 -7.55 -18.95 15.60
N PHE A 203 -6.75 -18.55 14.62
CA PHE A 203 -6.82 -19.07 13.25
C PHE A 203 -5.88 -20.26 12.98
N GLY A 204 -5.17 -20.74 14.01
CA GLY A 204 -4.11 -21.74 13.84
C GLY A 204 -2.93 -21.20 13.03
N GLU A 205 -2.33 -22.05 12.20
CA GLU A 205 -1.28 -21.61 11.28
C GLU A 205 -1.90 -20.84 10.11
N ILE A 206 -1.45 -19.60 9.89
CA ILE A 206 -1.91 -18.77 8.76
C ILE A 206 -1.20 -19.25 7.50
N LEU A 207 -1.98 -19.60 6.47
CA LEU A 207 -1.49 -20.18 5.22
C LEU A 207 -1.54 -19.19 4.06
N HIS A 208 -2.58 -18.35 4.03
CA HIS A 208 -2.84 -17.44 2.91
C HIS A 208 -3.50 -16.15 3.38
N VAL A 209 -3.14 -15.04 2.73
CA VAL A 209 -3.76 -13.73 2.96
C VAL A 209 -4.06 -13.07 1.62
N GLU A 210 -5.24 -12.44 1.49
CA GLU A 210 -5.59 -11.61 0.34
C GLU A 210 -5.72 -10.15 0.76
N GLY A 211 -5.24 -9.25 -0.10
CA GLY A 211 -5.33 -7.82 0.10
C GLY A 211 -5.60 -7.07 -1.21
N ALA A 212 -6.18 -5.88 -1.12
CA ALA A 212 -6.43 -5.10 -2.33
C ALA A 212 -6.47 -3.59 -2.12
N TYR A 213 -6.22 -2.87 -3.21
CA TYR A 213 -6.62 -1.50 -3.42
C TYR A 213 -7.52 -1.42 -4.65
N ILE A 214 -8.83 -1.46 -4.41
CA ILE A 214 -9.85 -1.36 -5.45
C ILE A 214 -10.66 -0.09 -5.17
N HIS A 215 -10.45 0.92 -6.01
CA HIS A 215 -11.07 2.23 -5.82
C HIS A 215 -11.15 2.95 -7.16
N ASN A 216 -12.33 2.97 -7.78
CA ASN A 216 -12.49 3.79 -8.98
C ASN A 216 -12.17 5.25 -8.66
N LEU A 217 -11.13 5.79 -9.31
CA LEU A 217 -10.66 7.16 -9.08
C LEU A 217 -11.13 8.14 -10.17
N GLU A 218 -12.07 7.76 -11.03
CA GLU A 218 -12.52 8.61 -12.14
C GLU A 218 -12.94 10.01 -11.65
N ASP A 219 -13.70 10.09 -10.57
CA ASP A 219 -14.18 11.36 -9.99
C ASP A 219 -13.08 12.16 -9.26
N TYR A 220 -11.94 11.55 -9.00
CA TYR A 220 -10.85 12.15 -8.23
C TYR A 220 -9.65 12.59 -9.06
N TRP A 221 -9.50 12.12 -10.31
CA TRP A 221 -8.31 12.41 -11.12
C TRP A 221 -8.02 13.90 -11.26
N SER A 222 -9.04 14.72 -11.49
CA SER A 222 -8.90 16.18 -11.62
C SER A 222 -8.55 16.90 -10.31
N SER A 223 -8.68 16.23 -9.16
CA SER A 223 -8.37 16.82 -7.85
C SER A 223 -6.87 16.77 -7.52
N TYR A 224 -6.10 15.97 -8.22
CA TYR A 224 -4.65 15.89 -8.03
C TYR A 224 -3.95 17.05 -8.73
N TRP A 225 -3.18 17.80 -7.98
CA TRP A 225 -2.42 18.95 -8.50
C TRP A 225 -1.59 18.57 -9.73
N ASN A 226 -1.73 19.34 -10.83
CA ASN A 226 -1.07 19.05 -12.11
C ASN A 226 -1.26 17.62 -12.62
N ASN A 227 -2.36 16.94 -12.26
CA ASN A 227 -2.68 15.57 -12.67
C ASN A 227 -1.58 14.54 -12.37
N TRP A 228 -0.67 14.80 -11.42
CA TRP A 228 0.52 13.98 -11.16
C TRP A 228 0.21 12.49 -10.99
N ARG A 229 -0.94 12.15 -10.40
CA ARG A 229 -1.29 10.75 -10.17
C ARG A 229 -1.75 10.05 -11.46
N MET A 230 -2.44 10.74 -12.35
CA MET A 230 -2.80 10.23 -13.68
C MET A 230 -1.54 10.03 -14.53
N ASP A 231 -0.61 11.01 -14.50
CA ASP A 231 0.67 10.90 -15.21
C ASP A 231 1.51 9.75 -14.68
N TYR A 232 1.46 9.50 -13.37
CA TYR A 232 2.14 8.34 -12.79
C TYR A 232 1.55 7.02 -13.31
N ASN A 233 0.22 6.88 -13.36
CA ASN A 233 -0.44 5.70 -13.93
C ASN A 233 -0.16 5.55 -15.44
N ARG A 234 -0.07 6.65 -16.17
CA ARG A 234 0.26 6.64 -17.60
C ARG A 234 1.66 6.06 -17.85
N ASN A 235 2.63 6.37 -16.98
CA ASN A 235 4.05 6.09 -17.21
C ASN A 235 4.58 4.86 -16.46
N ASN A 236 3.79 4.27 -15.56
CA ASN A 236 4.22 3.15 -14.74
C ASN A 236 3.23 1.98 -14.85
N ARG A 237 3.76 0.75 -14.75
CA ARG A 237 3.01 -0.49 -14.90
C ARG A 237 3.00 -1.30 -13.62
N GLY A 238 1.93 -2.07 -13.41
CA GLY A 238 1.82 -3.03 -12.33
C GLY A 238 1.00 -2.54 -11.14
N ASP A 239 1.22 -3.11 -9.97
CA ASP A 239 0.56 -2.71 -8.73
C ASP A 239 1.29 -1.51 -8.12
N ILE A 240 0.99 -0.33 -8.64
CA ILE A 240 1.66 0.92 -8.28
C ILE A 240 1.19 1.51 -6.94
N TYR A 241 0.23 0.87 -6.27
CA TYR A 241 -0.30 1.33 -4.98
C TYR A 241 -0.73 0.16 -4.08
N ALA A 242 0.16 -0.83 -3.93
CA ALA A 242 -0.09 -2.06 -3.20
C ALA A 242 -0.24 -1.88 -1.67
N THR A 243 0.20 -0.75 -1.11
CA THR A 243 0.40 -0.56 0.33
C THR A 243 -0.81 -0.93 1.18
N HIS A 244 -2.01 -0.58 0.76
CA HIS A 244 -3.24 -0.86 1.51
C HIS A 244 -3.63 -2.35 1.55
N GLY A 245 -3.21 -3.13 0.56
CA GLY A 245 -3.42 -4.58 0.57
C GLY A 245 -2.27 -5.33 1.24
N ILE A 246 -1.03 -4.92 0.94
CA ILE A 246 0.17 -5.63 1.40
C ILE A 246 0.53 -5.30 2.86
N GLY A 247 0.24 -4.09 3.35
CA GLY A 247 0.57 -3.67 4.71
C GLY A 247 -0.06 -4.58 5.77
N PRO A 248 -1.40 -4.72 5.81
CA PRO A 248 -2.07 -5.63 6.73
C PRO A 248 -1.64 -7.09 6.55
N ALA A 249 -1.45 -7.56 5.30
CA ALA A 249 -0.96 -8.91 5.02
C ALA A 249 0.43 -9.17 5.62
N CYS A 250 1.34 -8.20 5.53
CA CYS A 250 2.67 -8.31 6.12
C CYS A 250 2.65 -8.45 7.64
N GLN A 251 1.73 -7.79 8.33
CA GLN A 251 1.56 -7.94 9.77
C GLN A 251 1.08 -9.34 10.16
N LEU A 252 0.07 -9.87 9.48
CA LEU A 252 -0.44 -11.22 9.72
C LEU A 252 0.61 -12.31 9.49
N LEU A 253 1.42 -12.14 8.45
CA LEU A 253 2.43 -13.13 8.06
C LEU A 253 3.78 -12.92 8.74
N ASN A 254 3.90 -11.97 9.66
CA ASN A 254 5.14 -11.64 10.38
C ASN A 254 6.33 -11.35 9.43
N ILE A 255 6.07 -10.64 8.32
CA ILE A 255 7.13 -10.27 7.38
C ILE A 255 8.17 -9.39 8.08
N HIS A 256 9.46 -9.75 7.94
CA HIS A 256 10.62 -9.23 8.68
C HIS A 256 10.59 -9.46 10.20
N ARG A 257 9.66 -10.30 10.69
CA ARG A 257 9.55 -10.69 12.10
C ARG A 257 9.43 -12.20 12.26
N GLY A 258 10.11 -12.97 11.43
CA GLY A 258 10.10 -14.43 11.39
C GLY A 258 9.79 -15.04 10.01
N ASP A 259 9.31 -14.22 9.07
CA ASP A 259 9.13 -14.60 7.67
C ASP A 259 9.61 -13.49 6.72
N ARG A 260 9.74 -13.78 5.44
CA ARG A 260 10.09 -12.82 4.38
C ARG A 260 9.50 -13.21 3.03
N MET A 261 9.25 -12.25 2.18
CA MET A 261 8.84 -12.49 0.81
C MET A 261 9.99 -13.14 0.03
N LYS A 262 9.69 -14.17 -0.75
CA LYS A 262 10.69 -14.94 -1.50
C LYS A 262 10.52 -14.78 -3.01
N THR A 263 9.32 -14.99 -3.50
CA THR A 263 9.03 -14.92 -4.94
C THR A 263 7.75 -14.13 -5.17
N LEU A 264 7.72 -13.41 -6.29
CA LEU A 264 6.58 -12.62 -6.72
C LEU A 264 6.30 -12.87 -8.20
N VAL A 265 5.03 -13.03 -8.55
CA VAL A 265 4.53 -13.02 -9.92
C VAL A 265 3.39 -12.03 -10.00
N ALA A 266 3.48 -11.09 -10.94
CA ALA A 266 2.45 -10.12 -11.20
C ALA A 266 1.99 -10.21 -12.66
N VAL A 267 0.69 -10.11 -12.87
CA VAL A 267 0.06 -10.03 -14.19
C VAL A 267 -0.93 -8.87 -14.18
N ASP A 268 -1.02 -8.17 -15.29
CA ASP A 268 -1.98 -7.10 -15.48
C ASP A 268 -2.78 -7.28 -16.77
N THR A 269 -3.93 -6.64 -16.84
CA THR A 269 -4.72 -6.52 -18.06
C THR A 269 -4.13 -5.42 -18.95
N LYS A 270 -4.63 -5.32 -20.20
CA LYS A 270 -4.39 -4.13 -21.01
C LYS A 270 -4.99 -2.89 -20.33
N ALA A 271 -4.43 -1.72 -20.61
CA ALA A 271 -4.99 -0.43 -20.25
C ALA A 271 -6.10 -0.04 -21.25
N VAL A 272 -7.30 0.19 -20.76
CA VAL A 272 -8.47 0.61 -21.56
C VAL A 272 -9.08 1.89 -21.01
N ASN A 273 -9.37 1.90 -19.73
CA ASN A 273 -10.10 3.01 -19.09
C ASN A 273 -9.24 4.26 -18.88
N GLY A 274 -7.95 4.12 -18.58
CA GLY A 274 -7.04 5.26 -18.47
C GLY A 274 -6.94 6.08 -19.77
N PRO A 275 -6.62 5.47 -20.93
CA PRO A 275 -6.67 6.14 -22.21
C PRO A 275 -8.04 6.75 -22.54
N ALA A 276 -9.12 6.02 -22.24
CA ALA A 276 -10.49 6.52 -22.50
C ALA A 276 -10.81 7.76 -21.65
N TYR A 277 -10.38 7.80 -20.38
CA TYR A 277 -10.54 8.95 -19.51
C TYR A 277 -9.79 10.16 -20.04
N ILE A 278 -8.52 10.02 -20.42
CA ILE A 278 -7.73 11.12 -20.96
C ILE A 278 -8.38 11.66 -22.24
N ARG A 279 -8.77 10.79 -23.18
CA ARG A 279 -9.45 11.19 -24.39
C ARG A 279 -10.75 11.95 -24.11
N LYS A 280 -11.55 11.48 -23.15
CA LYS A 280 -12.83 12.12 -22.76
C LYS A 280 -12.61 13.53 -22.17
N THR A 281 -11.55 13.72 -21.39
CA THR A 281 -11.31 14.96 -20.64
C THR A 281 -10.45 15.98 -21.38
N THR A 282 -9.49 15.53 -22.21
CA THR A 282 -8.53 16.40 -22.88
C THR A 282 -8.62 16.37 -24.41
N GLY A 283 -9.28 15.35 -24.98
CA GLY A 283 -9.27 15.10 -26.42
C GLY A 283 -7.99 14.40 -26.92
N GLU A 284 -7.03 14.12 -26.07
CA GLU A 284 -5.75 13.47 -26.43
C GLU A 284 -5.95 11.96 -26.66
N GLU A 285 -5.39 11.45 -27.77
CA GLU A 285 -5.29 10.02 -28.04
C GLU A 285 -3.99 9.45 -27.45
N VAL A 286 -4.11 8.65 -26.38
CA VAL A 286 -2.98 8.03 -25.68
C VAL A 286 -2.81 6.58 -26.17
N LYS A 287 -1.64 6.25 -26.71
CA LYS A 287 -1.34 4.92 -27.26
C LYS A 287 -0.47 4.06 -26.34
N ASP A 288 0.23 4.67 -25.40
CA ASP A 288 1.31 4.10 -24.59
C ASP A 288 1.04 4.17 -23.09
N PHE A 289 -0.22 4.08 -22.66
CA PHE A 289 -0.59 4.03 -21.26
C PHE A 289 -0.12 2.72 -20.63
N GLN A 290 0.71 2.79 -19.60
CA GLN A 290 1.41 1.64 -19.04
C GLN A 290 0.60 0.84 -18.02
N ASN A 291 -0.15 1.51 -17.11
CA ASN A 291 -0.87 0.80 -16.06
C ASN A 291 -2.10 0.09 -16.61
N GLY A 292 -2.14 -1.23 -16.45
CA GLY A 292 -3.32 -2.03 -16.76
C GLY A 292 -4.51 -1.68 -15.85
N ASP A 293 -5.73 -1.91 -16.32
CA ASP A 293 -6.93 -1.62 -15.53
C ASP A 293 -7.05 -2.50 -14.27
N GLN A 294 -6.47 -3.69 -14.30
CA GLN A 294 -6.39 -4.61 -13.17
C GLN A 294 -5.00 -5.23 -13.10
N THR A 295 -4.38 -5.19 -11.94
CA THR A 295 -3.17 -5.96 -11.62
C THR A 295 -3.49 -6.99 -10.54
N THR A 296 -2.91 -8.18 -10.71
CA THR A 296 -3.00 -9.30 -9.76
C THR A 296 -1.61 -9.81 -9.48
N THR A 297 -1.21 -9.79 -8.21
CA THR A 297 0.13 -10.16 -7.75
C THR A 297 0.01 -11.32 -6.77
N VAL A 298 0.77 -12.38 -7.00
CA VAL A 298 0.91 -13.51 -6.08
C VAL A 298 2.31 -13.50 -5.51
N ILE A 299 2.42 -13.54 -4.19
CA ILE A 299 3.68 -13.57 -3.45
C ILE A 299 3.73 -14.86 -2.63
N ARG A 300 4.88 -15.54 -2.65
CA ARG A 300 5.17 -16.67 -1.75
C ARG A 300 6.27 -16.27 -0.78
N THR A 301 6.07 -16.59 0.50
CA THR A 301 7.06 -16.33 1.55
C THR A 301 8.07 -17.45 1.67
N GLU A 302 9.15 -17.22 2.43
CA GLU A 302 10.16 -18.22 2.73
C GLU A 302 9.58 -19.42 3.48
N ASN A 303 8.65 -19.18 4.44
CA ASN A 303 7.97 -20.20 5.21
C ASN A 303 6.83 -20.88 4.42
N GLY A 304 6.65 -20.58 3.14
CA GLY A 304 5.70 -21.26 2.26
C GLY A 304 4.29 -20.71 2.26
N LYS A 305 4.02 -19.61 3.00
CA LYS A 305 2.74 -18.90 2.99
C LYS A 305 2.58 -18.11 1.70
N THR A 306 1.34 -17.73 1.37
CA THR A 306 1.05 -16.98 0.14
C THR A 306 0.25 -15.73 0.40
N MET A 307 0.43 -14.72 -0.47
CA MET A 307 -0.40 -13.52 -0.54
C MET A 307 -0.95 -13.35 -1.95
N LEU A 308 -2.20 -12.93 -2.06
CA LEU A 308 -2.81 -12.44 -3.29
C LEU A 308 -3.11 -10.95 -3.13
N ILE A 309 -2.47 -10.11 -3.93
CA ILE A 309 -2.66 -8.65 -3.88
C ILE A 309 -3.29 -8.18 -5.19
N GLN A 310 -4.32 -7.35 -5.10
CA GLN A 310 -5.02 -6.79 -6.26
C GLN A 310 -5.00 -5.25 -6.25
N HIS A 311 -4.82 -4.69 -7.43
CA HIS A 311 -4.89 -3.24 -7.65
C HIS A 311 -5.83 -2.93 -8.82
N ASN A 312 -6.78 -2.02 -8.61
CA ASN A 312 -7.71 -1.54 -9.64
C ASN A 312 -8.20 -0.14 -9.29
N VAL A 313 -7.87 0.85 -10.12
CA VAL A 313 -8.24 2.25 -9.91
C VAL A 313 -8.94 2.89 -11.10
N MET A 314 -9.16 2.10 -12.18
CA MET A 314 -9.64 2.60 -13.45
C MET A 314 -11.01 2.04 -13.87
N THR A 315 -11.58 1.11 -13.11
CA THR A 315 -12.85 0.48 -13.47
C THR A 315 -13.94 0.78 -12.44
N PRO A 316 -15.24 0.67 -12.81
CA PRO A 316 -16.34 0.86 -11.88
C PRO A 316 -16.54 -0.33 -10.93
N ARG A 317 -15.49 -1.08 -10.64
CA ARG A 317 -15.51 -2.14 -9.63
C ARG A 317 -15.85 -1.52 -8.27
N PRO A 318 -16.76 -2.13 -7.46
CA PRO A 318 -17.08 -1.62 -6.13
C PRO A 318 -15.84 -1.42 -5.27
N TYR A 319 -15.85 -0.34 -4.47
CA TYR A 319 -14.77 -0.07 -3.53
C TYR A 319 -14.49 -1.27 -2.63
N SER A 320 -13.20 -1.61 -2.48
CA SER A 320 -12.76 -2.66 -1.58
C SER A 320 -11.32 -2.43 -1.13
N ARG A 321 -11.12 -2.52 0.17
CA ARG A 321 -9.83 -2.74 0.83
C ARG A 321 -9.77 -4.20 1.26
N MET A 322 -9.97 -5.12 0.32
CA MET A 322 -10.03 -6.54 0.60
C MET A 322 -8.94 -6.94 1.59
N TYR A 323 -9.35 -7.65 2.62
CA TYR A 323 -8.49 -8.20 3.64
C TYR A 323 -9.09 -9.53 4.06
N GLN A 324 -8.44 -10.62 3.67
CA GLN A 324 -8.88 -11.98 3.96
C GLN A 324 -7.70 -12.78 4.50
N LEU A 325 -8.00 -13.68 5.40
CA LEU A 325 -7.04 -14.58 6.03
C LEU A 325 -7.58 -16.01 5.98
N VAL A 326 -6.74 -16.96 5.60
CA VAL A 326 -7.02 -18.40 5.66
C VAL A 326 -6.00 -19.04 6.59
N GLY A 327 -6.46 -19.60 7.70
CA GLY A 327 -5.67 -20.39 8.63
C GLY A 327 -6.12 -21.83 8.69
N THR A 328 -5.39 -22.67 9.42
CA THR A 328 -5.75 -24.09 9.62
C THR A 328 -7.04 -24.27 10.43
N ASP A 329 -7.36 -23.32 11.30
CA ASP A 329 -8.47 -23.41 12.26
C ASP A 329 -9.50 -22.29 12.10
N GLY A 330 -9.29 -21.34 11.16
CA GLY A 330 -10.23 -20.27 10.93
C GLY A 330 -9.96 -19.45 9.69
N TYR A 331 -10.92 -18.60 9.38
CA TYR A 331 -10.95 -17.66 8.26
C TYR A 331 -11.45 -16.31 8.74
N ALA A 332 -10.96 -15.25 8.14
CA ALA A 332 -11.48 -13.89 8.32
C ALA A 332 -11.63 -13.18 6.97
N SER A 333 -12.67 -12.39 6.80
CA SER A 333 -12.90 -11.55 5.61
C SER A 333 -13.48 -10.21 5.99
N LYS A 334 -12.94 -9.10 5.43
CA LYS A 334 -13.49 -7.76 5.62
C LYS A 334 -14.50 -7.38 4.54
N TYR A 335 -14.29 -7.81 3.30
CA TYR A 335 -15.13 -7.44 2.16
C TYR A 335 -15.63 -8.70 1.43
N PRO A 336 -16.89 -8.72 0.93
CA PRO A 336 -17.89 -7.62 0.99
C PRO A 336 -18.58 -7.47 2.35
N VAL A 337 -18.41 -8.44 3.25
CA VAL A 337 -19.00 -8.47 4.60
C VAL A 337 -17.90 -8.81 5.60
N GLU A 338 -17.88 -8.11 6.75
CA GLU A 338 -16.98 -8.43 7.84
C GLU A 338 -17.43 -9.70 8.54
N GLU A 339 -16.60 -10.76 8.49
CA GLU A 339 -16.93 -12.07 9.05
C GLU A 339 -15.71 -12.83 9.55
N TYR A 340 -15.94 -13.66 10.56
CA TYR A 340 -15.00 -14.66 11.05
C TYR A 340 -15.65 -16.04 10.98
N CYS A 341 -14.97 -17.00 10.36
CA CYS A 341 -15.39 -18.40 10.36
C CYS A 341 -14.38 -19.22 11.16
N LEU A 342 -14.83 -19.83 12.25
CA LEU A 342 -14.00 -20.60 13.18
C LEU A 342 -14.48 -22.04 13.24
N ARG A 343 -13.64 -22.94 13.73
CA ARG A 343 -14.07 -24.32 13.99
C ARG A 343 -15.15 -24.33 15.06
N PRO A 344 -16.16 -25.25 15.00
CA PRO A 344 -17.25 -25.29 15.97
C PRO A 344 -16.77 -25.39 17.41
N GLU A 345 -15.64 -26.08 17.65
CA GLU A 345 -15.08 -26.29 18.98
C GLU A 345 -14.53 -25.02 19.63
N GLN A 346 -14.28 -23.99 18.83
CA GLN A 346 -13.74 -22.72 19.30
C GLN A 346 -14.83 -21.69 19.63
N VAL A 347 -16.09 -21.99 19.31
CA VAL A 347 -17.19 -21.04 19.41
C VAL A 347 -18.24 -21.58 20.36
N ASP A 348 -18.69 -20.76 21.33
CA ASP A 348 -19.87 -21.09 22.13
C ASP A 348 -21.10 -21.07 21.21
N THR A 349 -21.68 -22.25 21.00
CA THR A 349 -22.84 -22.44 20.12
C THR A 349 -24.08 -21.67 20.56
N ASN A 350 -24.11 -21.15 21.80
CA ASN A 350 -25.19 -20.28 22.28
C ASN A 350 -25.03 -18.81 21.79
N VAL A 351 -23.86 -18.43 21.33
CA VAL A 351 -23.55 -17.06 20.85
C VAL A 351 -23.61 -16.95 19.32
N VAL A 352 -23.48 -18.09 18.63
CA VAL A 352 -23.50 -18.13 17.16
C VAL A 352 -24.94 -18.02 16.66
N ALA A 353 -25.26 -16.93 15.98
CA ALA A 353 -26.52 -16.82 15.26
C ALA A 353 -26.63 -17.95 14.22
N ASN A 354 -27.77 -18.62 14.15
CA ASN A 354 -28.10 -19.63 13.15
C ASN A 354 -28.07 -19.01 11.76
N HIS A 355 -26.94 -19.11 11.06
CA HIS A 355 -26.86 -18.81 9.66
C HIS A 355 -27.06 -20.10 8.85
N GLU A 356 -28.24 -20.26 8.26
CA GLU A 356 -28.63 -21.44 7.46
C GLU A 356 -27.76 -21.71 6.24
N ASN A 357 -26.87 -20.76 5.86
CA ASN A 357 -26.03 -20.84 4.67
C ASN A 357 -24.54 -21.08 4.96
N LEU A 358 -24.18 -21.34 6.20
CA LEU A 358 -22.80 -21.62 6.53
C LEU A 358 -22.48 -23.07 6.22
N ASN A 359 -21.43 -23.28 5.44
CA ASN A 359 -20.92 -24.59 5.09
C ASN A 359 -20.97 -25.53 6.29
N ALA A 360 -21.38 -26.77 6.06
CA ALA A 360 -21.53 -27.81 7.05
C ALA A 360 -20.26 -28.10 7.91
N HIS A 361 -19.23 -27.30 7.79
CA HIS A 361 -17.90 -27.50 8.36
C HIS A 361 -17.35 -26.33 9.18
N GLY A 362 -18.11 -25.22 9.40
CA GLY A 362 -17.63 -24.10 10.19
C GLY A 362 -18.77 -23.22 10.72
N SER A 363 -18.51 -22.54 11.82
CA SER A 363 -19.40 -21.50 12.37
C SER A 363 -18.87 -20.13 11.98
N CYS A 364 -19.69 -19.33 11.32
CA CYS A 364 -19.35 -17.98 10.90
C CYS A 364 -19.96 -16.96 11.87
N LEU A 365 -19.15 -16.05 12.34
CA LEU A 365 -19.56 -14.90 13.13
C LEU A 365 -19.58 -13.69 12.21
N LEU A 366 -20.77 -13.12 12.00
CA LEU A 366 -20.89 -11.82 11.36
C LEU A 366 -20.50 -10.76 12.39
N TYR A 367 -19.46 -9.98 12.05
CA TYR A 367 -19.11 -8.81 12.81
C TYR A 367 -20.00 -7.66 12.35
N THR A 368 -21.02 -7.33 13.15
CA THR A 368 -21.76 -6.09 12.97
C THR A 368 -21.08 -5.02 13.82
N SER A 369 -20.46 -4.04 13.18
CA SER A 369 -20.03 -2.83 13.89
C SER A 369 -21.23 -2.25 14.63
N PRO A 370 -21.15 -1.92 15.91
CA PRO A 370 -22.17 -1.12 16.53
C PRO A 370 -22.22 0.22 15.80
N SER A 371 -23.37 0.47 15.16
CA SER A 371 -23.70 1.72 14.47
C SER A 371 -23.77 2.90 15.45
#